data_69e2a0ecc6816626e3445993fd305dda
#
_entry.id   69e2a0ecc6816626e3445993fd305dda
#
_cell.length_a   1.000
_cell.length_b   1.000
_cell.length_c   1.000
_cell.angle_alpha   90.00
_cell.angle_beta   90.00
_cell.angle_gamma   90.00
#
_symmetry.space_group_name_H-M   'P 1'
#
loop_
_entity.id
_entity.type
_entity.pdbx_description
1 polymer ?
#
loop_
_entity_poly.entity_id
_entity_poly.type
_entity_poly.pdbx_seq_one_letter_code
_entity_poly.pdbx_strand_id
1 'polypeptide(L)'
;ADCQIPSEWKKKNFRWSLPLEESGHGSPAVWGNRVFLNASAKKGKTRTILCADARSGEIEWIRSYASKTHRTHRYNSFASSTPALDEKRVYSVWGHPSELKASAHDHQGRLIWEKDLGGVTGGHGFGVSPIVHQDLLIIPNDQEKGGGSHYALDCKTGAIRWQVPRASRRLTYSTPCVFTSP
;
A
#
# COMPACT_ATOMS: atom_id res chain seq x y z
N ALA A 1 11.97 24.01 4.54
CA ALA A 1 12.94 23.68 5.59
C ALA A 1 13.93 22.70 4.99
N ASP A 2 15.22 23.07 4.96
CA ASP A 2 16.27 22.22 4.45
C ASP A 2 16.47 21.06 5.42
N CYS A 3 16.08 19.86 5.01
CA CYS A 3 16.29 18.66 5.77
C CYS A 3 17.72 18.19 5.54
N GLN A 4 18.59 18.38 6.52
CA GLN A 4 19.94 17.82 6.47
C GLN A 4 19.85 16.32 6.79
N ILE A 5 20.07 15.49 5.79
CA ILE A 5 20.16 14.05 5.94
C ILE A 5 21.61 13.71 6.33
N PRO A 6 21.86 13.05 7.47
CA PRO A 6 23.20 12.67 7.86
C PRO A 6 23.77 11.64 6.87
N SER A 7 25.07 11.77 6.55
CA SER A 7 25.80 10.81 5.72
C SER A 7 26.15 9.51 6.47
N GLU A 8 26.13 9.54 7.79
CA GLU A 8 26.37 8.38 8.66
C GLU A 8 25.29 8.27 9.75
N TRP A 9 24.84 7.03 9.99
CA TRP A 9 23.81 6.72 10.98
C TRP A 9 24.41 5.92 12.14
N LYS A 10 24.33 6.45 13.36
CA LYS A 10 24.71 5.78 14.61
C LYS A 10 23.48 5.64 15.49
N LYS A 11 23.52 4.73 16.48
CA LYS A 11 22.38 4.53 17.43
C LYS A 11 21.83 5.85 17.99
N LYS A 12 22.69 6.79 18.33
CA LYS A 12 22.29 8.11 18.86
C LYS A 12 21.56 9.02 17.86
N ASN A 13 21.56 8.68 16.57
CA ASN A 13 20.89 9.44 15.52
C ASN A 13 19.44 8.98 15.31
N PHE A 14 19.07 7.82 15.87
CA PHE A 14 17.68 7.36 15.83
C PHE A 14 16.87 8.06 16.92
N ARG A 15 15.76 8.65 16.55
CA ARG A 15 14.83 9.22 17.51
C ARG A 15 14.10 8.14 18.29
N TRP A 16 13.70 7.08 17.59
CA TRP A 16 13.06 5.89 18.13
C TRP A 16 13.28 4.69 17.19
N SER A 17 12.96 3.51 17.66
CA SER A 17 12.93 2.26 16.89
C SER A 17 11.76 1.43 17.37
N LEU A 18 10.88 1.05 16.45
CA LEU A 18 9.70 0.25 16.73
C LEU A 18 9.90 -1.15 16.17
N PRO A 19 10.07 -2.19 17.01
CA PRO A 19 10.05 -3.57 16.54
C PRO A 19 8.64 -3.97 16.11
N LEU A 20 8.53 -4.60 14.95
CA LEU A 20 7.26 -5.08 14.38
C LEU A 20 7.22 -6.61 14.45
N GLU A 21 6.09 -7.17 14.89
CA GLU A 21 5.85 -8.63 14.88
C GLU A 21 5.57 -9.15 13.47
N GLU A 22 4.95 -8.31 12.65
CA GLU A 22 4.64 -8.60 11.25
C GLU A 22 5.63 -7.89 10.32
N SER A 23 5.75 -8.37 9.09
CA SER A 23 6.73 -7.86 8.11
C SER A 23 6.08 -7.38 6.83
N GLY A 24 6.81 -6.53 6.11
CA GLY A 24 6.43 -6.03 4.79
C GLY A 24 7.63 -5.41 4.08
N HIS A 25 7.54 -5.23 2.78
CA HIS A 25 8.53 -4.52 1.97
C HIS A 25 8.03 -3.15 1.48
N GLY A 26 6.77 -2.80 1.79
CA GLY A 26 6.24 -1.47 1.54
C GLY A 26 6.99 -0.41 2.36
N SER A 27 7.13 0.77 1.80
CA SER A 27 7.70 1.91 2.51
C SER A 27 6.71 2.50 3.51
N PRO A 28 7.18 3.15 4.59
CA PRO A 28 6.31 3.96 5.41
C PRO A 28 5.81 5.18 4.63
N ALA A 29 4.55 5.55 4.85
CA ALA A 29 3.95 6.78 4.35
C ALA A 29 3.66 7.71 5.53
N VAL A 30 3.94 9.01 5.38
CA VAL A 30 3.85 9.97 6.47
C VAL A 30 2.86 11.07 6.15
N TRP A 31 1.96 11.37 7.10
CA TRP A 31 1.06 12.53 7.04
C TRP A 31 1.00 13.23 8.39
N GLY A 32 1.43 14.48 8.42
CA GLY A 32 1.53 15.22 9.69
C GLY A 32 2.46 14.52 10.68
N ASN A 33 1.92 14.15 11.83
CA ASN A 33 2.65 13.45 12.88
C ASN A 33 2.39 11.93 12.90
N ARG A 34 1.94 11.34 11.81
CA ARG A 34 1.61 9.91 11.70
C ARG A 34 2.42 9.21 10.64
N VAL A 35 2.84 8.01 10.95
CA VAL A 35 3.51 7.07 10.05
C VAL A 35 2.60 5.88 9.84
N PHE A 36 2.28 5.58 8.58
CA PHE A 36 1.43 4.46 8.20
C PHE A 36 2.25 3.39 7.49
N LEU A 37 1.98 2.13 7.81
CA LEU A 37 2.66 0.98 7.23
C LEU A 37 1.67 -0.13 6.91
N ASN A 38 1.94 -0.85 5.81
CA ASN A 38 1.35 -2.15 5.54
C ASN A 38 2.27 -3.25 6.04
N ALA A 39 1.71 -4.23 6.73
CA ALA A 39 2.43 -5.42 7.20
C ALA A 39 1.56 -6.67 7.01
N SER A 40 2.16 -7.83 7.12
CA SER A 40 1.48 -9.11 7.04
C SER A 40 2.14 -10.11 7.97
N ALA A 41 1.34 -10.94 8.63
CA ALA A 41 1.84 -12.07 9.38
C ALA A 41 2.55 -13.07 8.47
N LYS A 42 3.38 -13.92 9.08
CA LYS A 42 4.11 -14.97 8.38
C LYS A 42 3.20 -15.78 7.46
N LYS A 43 3.63 -15.96 6.23
CA LYS A 43 2.88 -16.63 5.15
C LYS A 43 1.61 -15.92 4.69
N GLY A 44 1.45 -14.63 4.94
CA GLY A 44 0.34 -13.84 4.41
C GLY A 44 -1.04 -14.16 5.01
N LYS A 45 -1.10 -14.69 6.23
CA LYS A 45 -2.37 -15.03 6.89
C LYS A 45 -3.16 -13.80 7.36
N THR A 46 -2.50 -12.65 7.44
CA THR A 46 -3.14 -11.37 7.76
C THR A 46 -2.74 -10.30 6.75
N ARG A 47 -3.56 -9.28 6.69
CA ARG A 47 -3.27 -7.97 6.10
C ARG A 47 -3.40 -6.97 7.23
N THR A 48 -2.33 -6.27 7.51
CA THR A 48 -2.27 -5.36 8.64
C THR A 48 -1.89 -3.98 8.18
N ILE A 49 -2.62 -3.00 8.66
CA ILE A 49 -2.30 -1.58 8.55
C ILE A 49 -2.02 -1.10 9.96
N LEU A 50 -0.90 -0.45 10.15
CA LEU A 50 -0.57 0.17 11.43
C LEU A 50 -0.34 1.67 11.24
N CYS A 51 -0.63 2.41 12.29
CA CYS A 51 -0.29 3.81 12.44
C CYS A 51 0.53 4.00 13.71
N ALA A 52 1.63 4.73 13.60
CA ALA A 52 2.45 5.12 14.73
C ALA A 52 2.66 6.65 14.76
N ASP A 53 2.83 7.19 15.95
CA ASP A 53 3.23 8.58 16.13
C ASP A 53 4.66 8.78 15.61
N ALA A 54 4.87 9.74 14.73
CA ALA A 54 6.15 10.01 14.09
C ALA A 54 7.22 10.60 15.05
N ARG A 55 6.82 11.13 16.20
CA ARG A 55 7.73 11.71 17.18
C ARG A 55 8.19 10.70 18.22
N SER A 56 7.27 9.88 18.74
CA SER A 56 7.54 8.89 19.79
C SER A 56 7.81 7.48 19.27
N GLY A 57 7.27 7.13 18.09
CA GLY A 57 7.25 5.77 17.57
C GLY A 57 6.21 4.87 18.23
N GLU A 58 5.36 5.43 19.11
CA GLU A 58 4.28 4.66 19.74
C GLU A 58 3.20 4.30 18.74
N ILE A 59 2.68 3.07 18.84
CA ILE A 59 1.57 2.62 17.97
C ILE A 59 0.29 3.29 18.43
N GLU A 60 -0.33 4.09 17.56
CA GLU A 60 -1.64 4.69 17.80
C GLU A 60 -2.76 3.67 17.58
N TRP A 61 -2.64 2.86 16.52
CA TRP A 61 -3.60 1.80 16.23
C TRP A 61 -3.02 0.76 15.24
N ILE A 62 -3.62 -0.43 15.28
CA ILE A 62 -3.40 -1.52 14.33
C ILE A 62 -4.77 -2.02 13.85
N ARG A 63 -4.87 -2.35 12.56
CA ARG A 63 -6.01 -3.03 11.95
C ARG A 63 -5.54 -4.23 11.18
N SER A 64 -5.95 -5.41 11.61
CA SER A 64 -5.60 -6.68 10.99
C SER A 64 -6.83 -7.39 10.46
N TYR A 65 -6.72 -7.89 9.23
CA TYR A 65 -7.78 -8.59 8.53
C TYR A 65 -7.28 -9.97 8.11
N ALA A 66 -8.14 -10.99 8.21
CA ALA A 66 -7.80 -12.31 7.73
C ALA A 66 -7.47 -12.31 6.23
N SER A 67 -6.47 -13.07 5.86
CA SER A 67 -6.03 -13.25 4.47
C SER A 67 -5.68 -14.70 4.21
N LYS A 68 -5.40 -15.02 2.95
CA LYS A 68 -5.02 -16.37 2.50
C LYS A 68 -3.59 -16.39 2.02
N THR A 69 -2.89 -17.45 2.39
CA THR A 69 -1.55 -17.73 1.85
C THR A 69 -1.62 -18.01 0.36
N HIS A 70 -0.65 -17.51 -0.38
CA HIS A 70 -0.44 -17.82 -1.79
C HIS A 70 1.05 -17.82 -2.11
N ARG A 71 1.40 -18.27 -3.30
CA ARG A 71 2.78 -18.27 -3.76
C ARG A 71 3.25 -16.84 -4.03
N THR A 72 4.41 -16.48 -3.49
CA THR A 72 5.14 -15.25 -3.80
C THR A 72 6.57 -15.59 -4.18
N HIS A 73 7.27 -14.68 -4.84
CA HIS A 73 8.71 -14.81 -5.04
C HIS A 73 9.45 -14.62 -3.70
N ARG A 74 10.60 -15.28 -3.53
CA ARG A 74 11.40 -15.22 -2.29
C ARG A 74 11.84 -13.81 -1.87
N TYR A 75 11.92 -12.89 -2.83
CA TYR A 75 12.28 -11.48 -2.60
C TYR A 75 11.05 -10.56 -2.50
N ASN A 76 9.85 -11.11 -2.54
CA ASN A 76 8.62 -10.35 -2.32
C ASN A 76 8.05 -10.66 -0.92
N SER A 77 7.19 -9.80 -0.43
CA SER A 77 6.41 -10.02 0.79
C SER A 77 4.92 -9.99 0.48
N PHE A 78 4.10 -10.38 1.45
CA PHE A 78 2.64 -10.26 1.36
C PHE A 78 2.15 -8.82 1.62
N ALA A 79 3.06 -7.89 1.92
CA ALA A 79 2.80 -6.48 2.20
C ALA A 79 3.88 -5.61 1.54
N SER A 80 4.03 -5.72 0.21
CA SER A 80 5.02 -4.94 -0.55
C SER A 80 4.48 -3.61 -1.10
N SER A 81 3.17 -3.39 -1.01
CA SER A 81 2.54 -2.14 -1.40
C SER A 81 2.72 -1.07 -0.31
N THR A 82 3.19 0.10 -0.68
CA THR A 82 3.23 1.28 0.18
C THR A 82 1.84 1.89 0.26
N PRO A 83 1.33 2.28 1.44
CA PRO A 83 0.05 2.99 1.53
C PRO A 83 0.10 4.34 0.84
N ALA A 84 -1.01 4.74 0.20
CA ALA A 84 -1.21 6.11 -0.25
C ALA A 84 -2.01 6.91 0.79
N LEU A 85 -1.84 8.22 0.83
CA LEU A 85 -2.45 9.09 1.84
C LEU A 85 -3.12 10.30 1.18
N ASP A 86 -4.21 10.76 1.77
CA ASP A 86 -4.73 12.11 1.61
C ASP A 86 -4.95 12.77 2.98
N GLU A 87 -5.45 13.97 2.99
CA GLU A 87 -5.75 14.74 4.21
C GLU A 87 -6.63 13.99 5.23
N LYS A 88 -7.44 13.05 4.78
CA LYS A 88 -8.47 12.39 5.61
C LYS A 88 -8.28 10.90 5.75
N ARG A 89 -7.49 10.26 4.85
CA ARG A 89 -7.50 8.80 4.71
C ARG A 89 -6.13 8.23 4.44
N VAL A 90 -5.99 6.96 4.83
CA VAL A 90 -4.94 6.05 4.39
C VAL A 90 -5.56 4.96 3.50
N TYR A 91 -4.92 4.72 2.36
CA TYR A 91 -5.35 3.74 1.36
C TYR A 91 -4.33 2.62 1.28
N SER A 92 -4.80 1.39 1.43
CA SER A 92 -3.98 0.20 1.33
C SER A 92 -4.48 -0.72 0.23
N VAL A 93 -3.55 -1.34 -0.50
CA VAL A 93 -3.87 -2.27 -1.59
C VAL A 93 -3.13 -3.59 -1.36
N TRP A 94 -3.85 -4.68 -1.53
CA TRP A 94 -3.37 -6.04 -1.28
C TRP A 94 -3.73 -6.96 -2.42
N GLY A 95 -2.73 -7.59 -3.02
CA GLY A 95 -2.95 -8.53 -4.10
C GLY A 95 -2.91 -9.98 -3.65
N HIS A 96 -3.86 -10.75 -4.16
CA HIS A 96 -3.97 -12.21 -4.03
C HIS A 96 -4.42 -12.80 -5.38
N PRO A 97 -4.13 -14.05 -5.71
CA PRO A 97 -4.60 -14.65 -6.97
C PRO A 97 -6.11 -14.56 -7.23
N SER A 98 -6.92 -14.50 -6.19
CA SER A 98 -8.39 -14.40 -6.30
C SER A 98 -8.97 -13.02 -6.03
N GLU A 99 -8.16 -12.06 -5.56
CA GLU A 99 -8.64 -10.72 -5.20
C GLU A 99 -7.53 -9.66 -5.28
N LEU A 100 -7.87 -8.47 -5.73
CA LEU A 100 -7.09 -7.26 -5.54
C LEU A 100 -7.92 -6.33 -4.66
N LYS A 101 -7.60 -6.30 -3.40
CA LYS A 101 -8.38 -5.58 -2.40
C LYS A 101 -7.79 -4.20 -2.15
N ALA A 102 -8.58 -3.17 -2.38
CA ALA A 102 -8.30 -1.81 -1.99
C ALA A 102 -9.17 -1.41 -0.79
N SER A 103 -8.63 -0.71 0.16
CA SER A 103 -9.36 -0.19 1.32
C SER A 103 -8.95 1.23 1.67
N ALA A 104 -9.90 2.00 2.20
CA ALA A 104 -9.64 3.29 2.82
C ALA A 104 -10.03 3.26 4.30
N HIS A 105 -9.15 3.78 5.12
CA HIS A 105 -9.40 4.02 6.55
C HIS A 105 -9.22 5.51 6.83
N ASP A 106 -9.93 6.04 7.80
CA ASP A 106 -9.55 7.37 8.31
C ASP A 106 -8.23 7.31 9.11
N HIS A 107 -7.67 8.44 9.43
CA HIS A 107 -6.40 8.51 10.16
C HIS A 107 -6.50 7.97 11.61
N GLN A 108 -7.70 7.68 12.10
CA GLN A 108 -7.98 6.99 13.38
C GLN A 108 -8.15 5.47 13.21
N GLY A 109 -7.99 4.95 11.99
CA GLY A 109 -8.04 3.53 11.68
C GLY A 109 -9.45 2.96 11.54
N ARG A 110 -10.48 3.79 11.39
CA ARG A 110 -11.84 3.35 11.08
C ARG A 110 -11.95 3.06 9.60
N LEU A 111 -12.40 1.85 9.24
CA LEU A 111 -12.67 1.47 7.84
C LEU A 111 -13.79 2.36 7.27
N ILE A 112 -13.53 2.99 6.14
CA ILE A 112 -14.49 3.84 5.40
C ILE A 112 -15.12 3.04 4.26
N TRP A 113 -14.28 2.39 3.45
CA TRP A 113 -14.73 1.49 2.39
C TRP A 113 -13.67 0.43 2.07
N GLU A 114 -14.13 -0.66 1.49
CA GLU A 114 -13.32 -1.72 0.92
C GLU A 114 -13.87 -2.11 -0.46
N LYS A 115 -12.99 -2.39 -1.42
CA LYS A 115 -13.33 -2.75 -2.79
C LYS A 115 -12.45 -3.89 -3.28
N ASP A 116 -13.05 -4.91 -3.86
CA ASP A 116 -12.36 -5.96 -4.61
C ASP A 116 -12.36 -5.60 -6.11
N LEU A 117 -11.19 -5.65 -6.74
CA LEU A 117 -10.95 -5.32 -8.15
C LEU A 117 -10.59 -6.58 -8.96
N GLY A 118 -10.85 -7.76 -8.42
CA GLY A 118 -10.52 -9.04 -9.04
C GLY A 118 -9.12 -9.54 -8.67
N GLY A 119 -8.74 -10.69 -9.23
CA GLY A 119 -7.49 -11.35 -8.87
C GLY A 119 -6.24 -10.70 -9.44
N VAL A 120 -5.09 -11.10 -8.91
CA VAL A 120 -3.76 -10.76 -9.43
C VAL A 120 -3.06 -12.03 -9.88
N THR A 121 -2.89 -12.21 -11.18
CA THR A 121 -2.21 -13.38 -11.74
C THR A 121 -0.73 -13.10 -11.96
N GLY A 122 0.12 -13.89 -11.34
CA GLY A 122 1.57 -13.83 -11.54
C GLY A 122 2.35 -14.57 -10.48
N GLY A 123 3.52 -15.07 -10.87
CA GLY A 123 4.33 -15.95 -10.03
C GLY A 123 5.13 -15.25 -8.93
N HIS A 124 5.24 -13.92 -8.98
CA HIS A 124 6.09 -13.15 -8.06
C HIS A 124 5.32 -12.47 -6.92
N GLY A 125 3.97 -12.50 -6.98
CA GLY A 125 3.10 -11.80 -6.03
C GLY A 125 2.90 -10.33 -6.37
N PHE A 126 2.09 -9.64 -5.57
CA PHE A 126 1.75 -8.23 -5.75
C PHE A 126 2.77 -7.31 -5.07
N GLY A 127 3.05 -6.16 -5.66
CA GLY A 127 4.00 -5.20 -5.09
C GLY A 127 3.84 -3.77 -5.62
N VAL A 128 2.73 -3.50 -6.32
CA VAL A 128 2.43 -2.16 -6.82
C VAL A 128 1.89 -1.29 -5.70
N SER A 129 2.34 -0.05 -5.63
CA SER A 129 1.81 0.94 -4.70
C SER A 129 0.79 1.85 -5.42
N PRO A 130 -0.35 2.15 -4.81
CA PRO A 130 -1.30 3.12 -5.34
C PRO A 130 -0.78 4.54 -5.15
N ILE A 131 -1.38 5.48 -5.87
CA ILE A 131 -1.22 6.92 -5.62
C ILE A 131 -2.57 7.59 -5.50
N VAL A 132 -2.60 8.70 -4.75
CA VAL A 132 -3.74 9.63 -4.75
C VAL A 132 -3.41 10.79 -5.69
N HIS A 133 -4.33 11.10 -6.58
CA HIS A 133 -4.30 12.31 -7.40
C HIS A 133 -5.68 12.97 -7.37
N GLN A 134 -5.74 14.17 -6.81
CA GLN A 134 -7.02 14.88 -6.55
C GLN A 134 -7.97 14.02 -5.69
N ASP A 135 -9.14 13.64 -6.22
CA ASP A 135 -10.13 12.80 -5.57
C ASP A 135 -10.09 11.33 -6.01
N LEU A 136 -9.02 10.92 -6.71
CA LEU A 136 -8.86 9.59 -7.28
C LEU A 136 -7.73 8.80 -6.62
N LEU A 137 -8.02 7.57 -6.25
CA LEU A 137 -7.03 6.55 -5.92
C LEU A 137 -6.71 5.75 -7.18
N ILE A 138 -5.49 5.87 -7.69
CA ILE A 138 -5.04 5.20 -8.92
C ILE A 138 -4.28 3.93 -8.55
N ILE A 139 -4.74 2.80 -9.09
CA ILE A 139 -4.23 1.46 -8.79
C ILE A 139 -3.90 0.74 -10.10
N PRO A 140 -2.61 0.50 -10.40
CA PRO A 140 -2.24 -0.42 -11.47
C PRO A 140 -2.51 -1.88 -11.09
N ASN A 141 -3.06 -2.65 -12.00
CA ASN A 141 -3.17 -4.10 -11.91
C ASN A 141 -2.77 -4.72 -13.25
N ASP A 142 -1.49 -4.71 -13.54
CA ASP A 142 -0.94 -5.47 -14.66
C ASP A 142 -0.91 -6.95 -14.29
N GLN A 143 -1.20 -7.82 -15.26
CA GLN A 143 -1.30 -9.25 -15.03
C GLN A 143 -0.43 -10.05 -16.02
N GLU A 144 0.14 -11.15 -15.56
CA GLU A 144 0.77 -12.11 -16.46
C GLU A 144 -0.29 -12.72 -17.39
N LYS A 145 0.07 -12.88 -18.67
CA LYS A 145 -0.79 -13.37 -19.74
C LYS A 145 -1.86 -12.38 -20.22
N GLY A 146 -1.95 -11.19 -19.67
CA GLY A 146 -2.89 -10.14 -20.06
C GLY A 146 -4.15 -10.09 -19.18
N GLY A 147 -5.06 -9.18 -19.54
CA GLY A 147 -6.30 -8.95 -18.78
C GLY A 147 -6.16 -7.98 -17.61
N GLY A 148 -5.02 -7.34 -17.45
CA GLY A 148 -4.82 -6.29 -16.45
C GLY A 148 -5.51 -4.98 -16.79
N SER A 149 -5.64 -4.11 -15.81
CA SER A 149 -6.23 -2.78 -15.95
C SER A 149 -5.59 -1.79 -14.98
N HIS A 150 -5.59 -0.52 -15.36
CA HIS A 150 -5.45 0.54 -14.37
C HIS A 150 -6.84 0.98 -13.91
N TYR A 151 -7.00 1.13 -12.62
CA TYR A 151 -8.24 1.59 -12.00
C TYR A 151 -8.04 2.97 -11.39
N ALA A 152 -9.06 3.82 -11.46
CA ALA A 152 -9.20 4.96 -10.59
C ALA A 152 -10.47 4.83 -9.77
N LEU A 153 -10.33 4.86 -8.46
CA LEU A 153 -11.43 4.80 -7.52
C LEU A 153 -11.65 6.20 -6.92
N ASP A 154 -12.90 6.52 -6.71
CA ASP A 154 -13.28 7.69 -5.93
C ASP A 154 -12.74 7.54 -4.49
N CYS A 155 -11.93 8.48 -4.04
CA CYS A 155 -11.28 8.43 -2.73
C CYS A 155 -12.28 8.37 -1.56
N LYS A 156 -13.47 8.97 -1.71
CA LYS A 156 -14.50 9.04 -0.67
C LYS A 156 -15.31 7.77 -0.55
N THR A 157 -15.62 7.11 -1.67
CA THR A 157 -16.62 6.03 -1.74
C THR A 157 -16.05 4.68 -2.17
N GLY A 158 -14.86 4.64 -2.77
CA GLY A 158 -14.30 3.44 -3.40
C GLY A 158 -14.98 3.04 -4.72
N ALA A 159 -15.88 3.87 -5.24
CA ALA A 159 -16.52 3.60 -6.53
C ALA A 159 -15.51 3.73 -7.69
N ILE A 160 -15.57 2.82 -8.65
CA ILE A 160 -14.74 2.91 -9.86
C ILE A 160 -15.23 4.09 -10.71
N ARG A 161 -14.34 5.08 -10.90
CA ARG A 161 -14.57 6.27 -11.74
C ARG A 161 -14.17 5.99 -13.19
N TRP A 162 -13.07 5.25 -13.37
CA TRP A 162 -12.66 4.73 -14.66
C TRP A 162 -11.78 3.48 -14.50
N GLN A 163 -11.74 2.70 -15.57
CA GLN A 163 -10.89 1.53 -15.74
C GLN A 163 -10.33 1.53 -17.16
N VAL A 164 -9.02 1.41 -17.28
CA VAL A 164 -8.32 1.38 -18.56
C VAL A 164 -7.64 0.02 -18.71
N PRO A 165 -8.05 -0.80 -19.71
CA PRO A 165 -7.39 -2.07 -19.99
C PRO A 165 -5.92 -1.88 -20.33
N ARG A 166 -5.09 -2.84 -19.92
CA ARG A 166 -3.65 -2.86 -20.17
C ARG A 166 -3.29 -3.87 -21.24
N ALA A 167 -2.53 -3.44 -22.23
CA ALA A 167 -1.96 -4.33 -23.24
C ALA A 167 -0.78 -5.17 -22.72
N SER A 168 -0.23 -4.82 -21.56
CA SER A 168 0.85 -5.57 -20.92
C SER A 168 0.43 -7.02 -20.65
N ARG A 169 1.37 -7.94 -20.85
CA ARG A 169 1.22 -9.37 -20.53
C ARG A 169 2.24 -9.78 -19.46
N ARG A 170 2.75 -8.83 -18.71
CA ARG A 170 3.69 -9.00 -17.61
C ARG A 170 3.24 -8.19 -16.41
N LEU A 171 3.51 -8.70 -15.22
CA LEU A 171 3.39 -7.92 -13.99
C LEU A 171 4.37 -6.77 -13.99
N THR A 172 3.93 -5.63 -13.48
CA THR A 172 4.80 -4.50 -13.13
C THR A 172 4.80 -4.29 -11.62
N TYR A 173 5.80 -3.58 -11.15
CA TYR A 173 5.97 -3.24 -9.73
C TYR A 173 6.17 -1.75 -9.54
N SER A 174 5.97 -0.99 -10.61
CA SER A 174 6.15 0.47 -10.61
C SER A 174 4.99 1.15 -9.93
N THR A 175 5.29 2.12 -9.09
CA THR A 175 4.32 3.10 -8.63
C THR A 175 3.94 4.02 -9.80
N PRO A 176 2.65 4.32 -10.04
CA PRO A 176 2.26 5.25 -11.07
C PRO A 176 2.76 6.67 -10.75
N CYS A 177 2.91 7.48 -11.78
CA CYS A 177 3.15 8.90 -11.63
C CYS A 177 2.17 9.70 -12.50
N VAL A 178 1.89 10.91 -12.07
CA VAL A 178 1.06 11.86 -12.83
C VAL A 178 1.95 12.98 -13.34
N PHE A 179 1.78 13.33 -14.59
CA PHE A 179 2.44 14.50 -15.18
C PHE A 179 1.43 15.30 -16.01
N THR A 180 1.64 16.59 -16.10
CA THR A 180 0.88 17.45 -16.99
C THR A 180 1.66 17.61 -18.28
N SER A 181 1.03 17.23 -19.40
CA SER A 181 1.61 17.55 -20.73
C SER A 181 1.49 19.04 -20.98
N PRO A 182 2.52 19.68 -21.51
CA PRO A 182 2.46 21.09 -21.93
C PRO A 182 1.46 21.30 -23.07
#